data_89c19adaf0bf5fe455987babd3bb1f83
#
_entry.id   89c19adaf0bf5fe455987babd3bb1f83
#
_cell.length_a   1.000
_cell.length_b   1.000
_cell.length_c   1.000
_cell.angle_alpha   90.00
_cell.angle_beta   90.00
_cell.angle_gamma   90.00
#
_symmetry.space_group_name_H-M   'P 1'
#
loop_
_entity.id
_entity.type
_entity.pdbx_description
1 polymer ?
#
loop_
_entity_poly.entity_id
_entity_poly.type
_entity_poly.pdbx_seq_one_letter_code
_entity_poly.pdbx_strand_id
1 'polypeptide(L)'
;ASFVIPEKADDTWAGAGRLLLSALIGYVLSSPLIAGAQHMRTVARMTTTGKDISSVLRAIVKTERQHLPTWVVDSFNQYIALEPETRNSAVFNVNMAMSLWNNGLISAATETSDFDIRELRRQPMTIFIGCTIAELSIFRPLIRILFQQIHDLMMVKIPGEDEPHQVLLMLDEFYHVGRMDSLISKITISAGYGFRMAIVMQDIAQLDELYGKNTRITTVSGSQIKLFIQINDLE
;
A
#
# COMPACT_ATOMS: atom_id res chain seq x y z
N ALA A 1 4.57 1.27 -4.52
CA ALA A 1 5.85 1.65 -3.88
C ALA A 1 5.66 2.73 -2.81
N SER A 2 4.87 3.78 -3.06
CA SER A 2 4.66 4.90 -2.11
C SER A 2 4.03 4.50 -0.78
N PHE A 3 3.25 3.41 -0.72
CA PHE A 3 2.71 2.88 0.53
C PHE A 3 3.74 2.15 1.39
N VAL A 4 4.78 1.64 0.76
CA VAL A 4 5.87 0.90 1.42
C VAL A 4 7.02 1.84 1.76
N ILE A 5 7.33 2.78 0.85
CA ILE A 5 8.32 3.86 1.05
C ILE A 5 7.56 5.19 0.99
N PRO A 6 7.18 5.79 2.14
CA PRO A 6 6.39 7.02 2.18
C PRO A 6 7.05 8.21 1.51
N GLU A 7 6.24 9.10 0.97
CA GLU A 7 6.72 10.40 0.47
C GLU A 7 7.00 11.34 1.64
N LYS A 8 8.24 11.82 1.71
CA LYS A 8 8.62 12.97 2.53
C LYS A 8 9.08 14.08 1.59
N ALA A 9 8.71 15.30 1.88
CA ALA A 9 8.81 16.44 0.96
C ALA A 9 10.22 16.71 0.40
N ASP A 10 11.30 16.35 1.11
CA ASP A 10 12.68 16.65 0.70
C ASP A 10 13.60 15.41 0.71
N ASP A 11 13.04 14.19 0.56
CA ASP A 11 13.83 12.98 0.65
C ASP A 11 14.14 12.39 -0.75
N THR A 12 15.20 12.90 -1.36
CA THR A 12 15.75 12.41 -2.65
C THR A 12 16.08 10.91 -2.59
N TRP A 13 16.53 10.41 -1.43
CA TRP A 13 16.89 9.03 -1.20
C TRP A 13 15.65 8.10 -1.21
N ALA A 14 14.56 8.55 -0.60
CA ALA A 14 13.28 7.83 -0.67
C ALA A 14 12.72 7.82 -2.10
N GLY A 15 12.95 8.89 -2.87
CA GLY A 15 12.59 8.96 -4.29
C GLY A 15 13.27 7.87 -5.12
N ALA A 16 14.59 7.73 -4.97
CA ALA A 16 15.38 6.68 -5.63
C ALA A 16 14.95 5.27 -5.19
N GLY A 17 14.62 5.08 -3.90
CA GLY A 17 14.09 3.83 -3.37
C GLY A 17 12.73 3.47 -3.99
N ARG A 18 11.81 4.44 -4.12
CA ARG A 18 10.51 4.24 -4.77
C ARG A 18 10.65 3.90 -6.25
N LEU A 19 11.55 4.57 -6.97
CA LEU A 19 11.86 4.28 -8.35
C LEU A 19 12.31 2.82 -8.51
N LEU A 20 13.30 2.40 -7.72
CA LEU A 20 13.81 1.03 -7.75
C LEU A 20 12.71 0.03 -7.40
N LEU A 21 11.98 0.23 -6.31
CA LEU A 21 10.92 -0.69 -5.86
C LEU A 21 9.81 -0.82 -6.91
N SER A 22 9.36 0.29 -7.51
CA SER A 22 8.35 0.26 -8.58
C SER A 22 8.82 -0.54 -9.78
N ALA A 23 10.05 -0.32 -10.19
CA ALA A 23 10.64 -1.03 -11.33
C ALA A 23 10.81 -2.54 -11.06
N LEU A 24 11.23 -2.92 -9.85
CA LEU A 24 11.33 -4.33 -9.42
C LEU A 24 9.97 -5.01 -9.39
N ILE A 25 8.93 -4.34 -8.86
CA ILE A 25 7.55 -4.85 -8.91
C ILE A 25 7.10 -5.04 -10.36
N GLY A 26 7.32 -4.03 -11.20
CA GLY A 26 6.98 -4.10 -12.62
C GLY A 26 7.67 -5.24 -13.35
N TYR A 27 8.94 -5.46 -13.05
CA TYR A 27 9.71 -6.60 -13.58
C TYR A 27 9.12 -7.95 -13.15
N VAL A 28 8.88 -8.12 -11.84
CA VAL A 28 8.32 -9.37 -11.30
C VAL A 28 6.96 -9.69 -11.90
N LEU A 29 6.14 -8.67 -12.17
CA LEU A 29 4.83 -8.85 -12.80
C LEU A 29 4.88 -9.14 -14.30
N SER A 30 5.93 -8.69 -14.99
CA SER A 30 5.98 -8.71 -16.46
C SER A 30 6.90 -9.77 -17.04
N SER A 31 7.92 -10.21 -16.29
CA SER A 31 8.91 -11.15 -16.79
C SER A 31 8.34 -12.56 -16.93
N PRO A 32 8.44 -13.18 -18.11
CA PRO A 32 8.04 -14.57 -18.31
C PRO A 32 8.92 -15.56 -17.53
N LEU A 33 10.16 -15.18 -17.19
CA LEU A 33 11.07 -16.02 -16.41
C LEU A 33 10.67 -16.15 -14.93
N ILE A 34 9.79 -15.25 -14.46
CA ILE A 34 9.29 -15.22 -13.07
C ILE A 34 7.83 -15.74 -13.01
N ALA A 35 7.32 -16.28 -14.11
CA ALA A 35 5.96 -16.83 -14.12
C ALA A 35 5.79 -17.87 -12.99
N GLY A 36 4.71 -17.70 -12.18
CA GLY A 36 4.46 -18.53 -11.00
C GLY A 36 5.15 -18.09 -9.70
N ALA A 37 6.02 -17.06 -9.75
CA ALA A 37 6.66 -16.45 -8.57
C ALA A 37 6.41 -14.93 -8.49
N GLN A 38 5.26 -14.48 -8.98
CA GLN A 38 4.88 -13.06 -9.08
C GLN A 38 4.31 -12.54 -7.76
N HIS A 39 5.14 -12.50 -6.72
CA HIS A 39 4.75 -12.06 -5.37
C HIS A 39 5.84 -11.20 -4.71
N MET A 40 5.48 -10.50 -3.64
CA MET A 40 6.36 -9.52 -2.99
C MET A 40 7.64 -10.12 -2.40
N ARG A 41 7.64 -11.39 -2.00
CA ARG A 41 8.86 -12.09 -1.57
C ARG A 41 9.91 -12.15 -2.69
N THR A 42 9.49 -12.35 -3.93
CA THR A 42 10.41 -12.35 -5.08
C THR A 42 11.06 -10.97 -5.24
N VAL A 43 10.27 -9.90 -5.11
CA VAL A 43 10.79 -8.52 -5.11
C VAL A 43 11.81 -8.32 -3.99
N ALA A 44 11.48 -8.72 -2.74
CA ALA A 44 12.37 -8.59 -1.59
C ALA A 44 13.70 -9.32 -1.82
N ARG A 45 13.67 -10.52 -2.38
CA ARG A 45 14.88 -11.32 -2.64
C ARG A 45 15.80 -10.72 -3.68
N MET A 46 15.30 -9.93 -4.62
CA MET A 46 16.15 -9.32 -5.65
C MET A 46 17.20 -8.36 -5.08
N THR A 47 16.92 -7.72 -3.95
CA THR A 47 17.82 -6.76 -3.31
C THR A 47 18.66 -7.36 -2.17
N THR A 48 18.36 -8.59 -1.75
CA THR A 48 19.01 -9.24 -0.59
C THR A 48 20.02 -10.32 -0.97
N THR A 49 20.27 -10.55 -2.26
CA THR A 49 21.17 -11.63 -2.75
C THR A 49 22.66 -11.37 -2.53
N GLY A 50 23.06 -10.21 -2.02
CA GLY A 50 24.46 -9.80 -1.87
C GLY A 50 25.17 -9.43 -3.17
N LYS A 51 24.49 -9.53 -4.32
CA LYS A 51 25.02 -9.07 -5.61
C LYS A 51 24.76 -7.58 -5.79
N ASP A 52 25.65 -6.89 -6.53
CA ASP A 52 25.36 -5.52 -6.94
C ASP A 52 24.10 -5.52 -7.84
N ILE A 53 23.06 -4.87 -7.32
CA ILE A 53 21.76 -4.81 -8.01
C ILE A 53 21.89 -4.17 -9.39
N SER A 54 22.80 -3.19 -9.59
CA SER A 54 22.99 -2.56 -10.90
C SER A 54 23.49 -3.56 -11.95
N SER A 55 24.33 -4.51 -11.56
CA SER A 55 24.79 -5.58 -12.45
C SER A 55 23.66 -6.54 -12.82
N VAL A 56 22.80 -6.85 -11.86
CA VAL A 56 21.60 -7.70 -12.08
C VAL A 56 20.64 -7.00 -13.03
N LEU A 57 20.35 -5.72 -12.82
CA LEU A 57 19.44 -4.95 -13.67
C LEU A 57 19.98 -4.81 -15.10
N ARG A 58 21.28 -4.58 -15.27
CA ARG A 58 21.91 -4.57 -16.61
C ARG A 58 21.76 -5.91 -17.32
N ALA A 59 21.93 -7.02 -16.62
CA ALA A 59 21.74 -8.35 -17.19
C ALA A 59 20.27 -8.55 -17.64
N ILE A 60 19.32 -8.20 -16.80
CA ILE A 60 17.87 -8.26 -17.12
C ILE A 60 17.54 -7.41 -18.35
N VAL A 61 17.98 -6.15 -18.39
CA VAL A 61 17.75 -5.28 -19.56
C VAL A 61 18.37 -5.86 -20.83
N LYS A 62 19.54 -6.49 -20.73
CA LYS A 62 20.21 -7.12 -21.90
C LYS A 62 19.45 -8.33 -22.42
N THR A 63 18.89 -9.16 -21.55
CA THR A 63 18.30 -10.46 -21.91
C THR A 63 16.79 -10.43 -22.12
N GLU A 64 16.07 -9.54 -21.41
CA GLU A 64 14.60 -9.56 -21.35
C GLU A 64 13.92 -8.30 -21.89
N ARG A 65 14.67 -7.31 -22.39
CA ARG A 65 14.12 -6.00 -22.83
C ARG A 65 12.87 -6.11 -23.69
N GLN A 66 12.82 -7.11 -24.58
CA GLN A 66 11.70 -7.29 -25.53
C GLN A 66 10.40 -7.77 -24.85
N HIS A 67 10.51 -8.33 -23.64
CA HIS A 67 9.37 -8.85 -22.87
C HIS A 67 8.89 -7.88 -21.77
N LEU A 68 9.68 -6.84 -21.50
CA LEU A 68 9.39 -5.91 -20.42
C LEU A 68 8.70 -4.64 -20.95
N PRO A 69 7.76 -4.08 -20.19
CA PRO A 69 7.22 -2.76 -20.48
C PRO A 69 8.33 -1.70 -20.54
N THR A 70 8.24 -0.77 -21.48
CA THR A 70 9.24 0.29 -21.70
C THR A 70 9.57 1.04 -20.41
N TRP A 71 8.55 1.38 -19.61
CA TRP A 71 8.75 2.11 -18.37
C TRP A 71 9.59 1.34 -17.32
N VAL A 72 9.55 0.00 -17.31
CA VAL A 72 10.39 -0.82 -16.42
C VAL A 72 11.86 -0.72 -16.85
N VAL A 73 12.11 -0.85 -18.16
CA VAL A 73 13.45 -0.73 -18.74
C VAL A 73 14.02 0.67 -18.48
N ASP A 74 13.23 1.71 -18.71
CA ASP A 74 13.63 3.10 -18.49
C ASP A 74 13.93 3.38 -17.02
N SER A 75 13.12 2.86 -16.11
CA SER A 75 13.34 2.99 -14.66
C SER A 75 14.62 2.25 -14.22
N PHE A 76 14.92 1.09 -14.79
CA PHE A 76 16.18 0.39 -14.52
C PHE A 76 17.38 1.21 -15.01
N ASN A 77 17.31 1.74 -16.24
CA ASN A 77 18.38 2.59 -16.78
C ASN A 77 18.56 3.86 -15.96
N GLN A 78 17.47 4.50 -15.54
CA GLN A 78 17.51 5.68 -14.68
C GLN A 78 18.17 5.37 -13.34
N TYR A 79 17.80 4.26 -12.68
CA TYR A 79 18.45 3.84 -11.44
C TYR A 79 19.95 3.54 -11.65
N ILE A 80 20.32 2.83 -12.72
CA ILE A 80 21.71 2.49 -13.03
C ILE A 80 22.57 3.75 -13.25
N ALA A 81 21.97 4.82 -13.77
CA ALA A 81 22.64 6.11 -14.02
C ALA A 81 22.85 6.97 -12.77
N LEU A 82 22.21 6.62 -11.63
CA LEU A 82 22.40 7.35 -10.37
C LEU A 82 23.84 7.16 -9.85
N GLU A 83 24.28 8.14 -9.05
CA GLU A 83 25.54 8.05 -8.32
C GLU A 83 25.56 6.85 -7.37
N PRO A 84 26.73 6.20 -7.14
CA PRO A 84 26.83 5.00 -6.31
C PRO A 84 26.24 5.16 -4.91
N GLU A 85 26.42 6.29 -4.27
CA GLU A 85 25.89 6.59 -2.93
C GLU A 85 24.36 6.61 -2.94
N THR A 86 23.75 7.24 -3.94
CA THR A 86 22.30 7.28 -4.13
C THR A 86 21.74 5.88 -4.39
N ARG A 87 22.41 5.07 -5.20
CA ARG A 87 22.02 3.67 -5.45
C ARG A 87 22.04 2.84 -4.18
N ASN A 88 23.08 2.95 -3.37
CA ASN A 88 23.20 2.22 -2.10
C ASN A 88 22.09 2.61 -1.12
N SER A 89 21.80 3.92 -1.02
CA SER A 89 20.70 4.42 -0.18
C SER A 89 19.34 3.95 -0.69
N ALA A 90 19.13 3.88 -2.00
CA ALA A 90 17.91 3.35 -2.59
C ALA A 90 17.71 1.86 -2.24
N VAL A 91 18.76 1.04 -2.36
CA VAL A 91 18.72 -0.38 -1.98
C VAL A 91 18.43 -0.54 -0.49
N PHE A 92 19.07 0.26 0.37
CA PHE A 92 18.81 0.25 1.80
C PHE A 92 17.33 0.55 2.10
N ASN A 93 16.76 1.60 1.49
CA ASN A 93 15.36 1.96 1.66
C ASN A 93 14.41 0.85 1.19
N VAL A 94 14.72 0.21 0.05
CA VAL A 94 13.94 -0.92 -0.44
C VAL A 94 14.02 -2.10 0.52
N ASN A 95 15.21 -2.46 1.01
CA ASN A 95 15.40 -3.56 1.96
C ASN A 95 14.65 -3.32 3.27
N MET A 96 14.70 -2.10 3.81
CA MET A 96 13.94 -1.73 5.01
C MET A 96 12.43 -1.85 4.77
N ALA A 97 11.95 -1.32 3.66
CA ALA A 97 10.54 -1.33 3.30
C ALA A 97 10.01 -2.75 3.03
N MET A 98 10.86 -3.63 2.48
CA MET A 98 10.52 -5.01 2.13
C MET A 98 10.84 -6.02 3.24
N SER A 99 11.35 -5.58 4.39
CA SER A 99 11.79 -6.45 5.49
C SER A 99 10.66 -7.35 6.02
N LEU A 100 9.42 -6.89 5.96
CA LEU A 100 8.23 -7.64 6.35
C LEU A 100 8.11 -8.98 5.58
N TRP A 101 8.44 -8.99 4.28
CA TRP A 101 8.37 -10.18 3.43
C TRP A 101 9.55 -11.14 3.59
N ASN A 102 10.52 -10.82 4.45
CA ASN A 102 11.54 -11.77 4.92
C ASN A 102 10.98 -12.72 6.00
N ASN A 103 9.84 -12.37 6.62
CA ASN A 103 9.11 -13.28 7.51
C ASN A 103 8.41 -14.36 6.68
N GLY A 104 8.67 -15.64 7.01
CA GLY A 104 8.15 -16.78 6.25
C GLY A 104 6.62 -16.88 6.26
N LEU A 105 5.97 -16.53 7.38
CA LEU A 105 4.50 -16.56 7.48
C LEU A 105 3.84 -15.47 6.62
N ILE A 106 4.37 -14.24 6.68
CA ILE A 106 3.90 -13.14 5.84
C ILE A 106 4.10 -13.46 4.37
N SER A 107 5.26 -14.01 4.04
CA SER A 107 5.60 -14.42 2.68
C SER A 107 4.60 -15.45 2.16
N ALA A 108 4.32 -16.50 2.93
CA ALA A 108 3.36 -17.54 2.57
C ALA A 108 1.92 -16.98 2.45
N ALA A 109 1.50 -16.13 3.39
CA ALA A 109 0.17 -15.53 3.38
C ALA A 109 -0.08 -14.53 2.22
N THR A 110 1.00 -14.05 1.57
CA THR A 110 0.91 -13.08 0.46
C THR A 110 1.44 -13.64 -0.87
N GLU A 111 1.71 -14.93 -0.95
CA GLU A 111 2.21 -15.60 -2.15
C GLU A 111 1.10 -15.86 -3.16
N THR A 112 -0.11 -16.15 -2.67
CA THR A 112 -1.29 -16.40 -3.50
C THR A 112 -2.45 -15.49 -3.09
N SER A 113 -3.42 -15.34 -3.99
CA SER A 113 -4.68 -14.63 -3.69
C SER A 113 -5.79 -15.66 -3.52
N ASP A 114 -6.35 -15.76 -2.32
CA ASP A 114 -7.41 -16.71 -2.00
C ASP A 114 -8.80 -16.18 -2.40
N PHE A 115 -8.93 -14.88 -2.62
CA PHE A 115 -10.16 -14.21 -3.04
C PHE A 115 -9.87 -13.01 -3.93
N ASP A 116 -10.88 -12.61 -4.70
CA ASP A 116 -10.84 -11.37 -5.48
C ASP A 116 -11.58 -10.26 -4.72
N ILE A 117 -10.90 -9.18 -4.43
CA ILE A 117 -11.49 -8.01 -3.75
C ILE A 117 -12.71 -7.46 -4.51
N ARG A 118 -12.75 -7.60 -5.84
CA ARG A 118 -13.88 -7.16 -6.67
C ARG A 118 -15.18 -7.90 -6.39
N GLU A 119 -15.09 -9.12 -5.85
CA GLU A 119 -16.26 -9.92 -5.47
C GLU A 119 -17.03 -9.32 -4.28
N LEU A 120 -16.42 -8.43 -3.48
CA LEU A 120 -17.10 -7.71 -2.41
C LEU A 120 -18.38 -6.98 -2.86
N ARG A 121 -18.49 -6.61 -4.14
CA ARG A 121 -19.68 -5.97 -4.71
C ARG A 121 -20.66 -6.94 -5.34
N ARG A 122 -20.22 -8.14 -5.69
CA ARG A 122 -21.01 -9.11 -6.45
C ARG A 122 -21.71 -10.13 -5.58
N GLN A 123 -21.11 -10.44 -4.42
CA GLN A 123 -21.65 -11.44 -3.49
C GLN A 123 -21.44 -10.99 -2.04
N PRO A 124 -22.30 -11.44 -1.10
CA PRO A 124 -22.10 -11.19 0.31
C PRO A 124 -20.76 -11.78 0.78
N MET A 125 -19.84 -10.93 1.20
CA MET A 125 -18.53 -11.33 1.69
C MET A 125 -18.13 -10.45 2.88
N THR A 126 -17.47 -11.05 3.87
CA THR A 126 -16.87 -10.32 4.99
C THR A 126 -15.42 -10.75 5.15
N ILE A 127 -14.53 -9.78 5.19
CA ILE A 127 -13.10 -9.99 5.44
C ILE A 127 -12.79 -9.47 6.84
N PHE A 128 -12.34 -10.34 7.74
CA PHE A 128 -11.87 -9.97 9.06
C PHE A 128 -10.34 -9.91 9.08
N ILE A 129 -9.79 -8.78 9.53
CA ILE A 129 -8.36 -8.59 9.72
C ILE A 129 -8.15 -8.44 11.22
N GLY A 130 -7.54 -9.43 11.83
CA GLY A 130 -7.25 -9.44 13.26
C GLY A 130 -5.76 -9.59 13.53
N CYS A 131 -5.24 -8.76 14.43
CA CYS A 131 -3.89 -8.89 14.98
C CYS A 131 -3.86 -8.30 16.39
N THR A 132 -2.88 -8.68 17.18
CA THR A 132 -2.66 -8.05 18.48
C THR A 132 -2.11 -6.62 18.31
N ILE A 133 -2.28 -5.77 19.31
CA ILE A 133 -1.74 -4.40 19.29
C ILE A 133 -0.23 -4.39 19.05
N ALA A 134 0.50 -5.34 19.62
CA ALA A 134 1.95 -5.50 19.43
C ALA A 134 2.29 -5.82 17.96
N GLU A 135 1.53 -6.71 17.34
CA GLU A 135 1.71 -7.12 15.95
C GLU A 135 1.27 -6.05 14.96
N LEU A 136 0.28 -5.23 15.33
CA LEU A 136 -0.26 -4.19 14.46
C LEU A 136 0.82 -3.21 13.96
N SER A 137 1.78 -2.87 14.82
CA SER A 137 2.91 -2.01 14.43
C SER A 137 3.78 -2.65 13.34
N ILE A 138 3.94 -3.98 13.38
CA ILE A 138 4.73 -4.76 12.42
C ILE A 138 3.96 -4.93 11.11
N PHE A 139 2.66 -5.26 11.18
CA PHE A 139 1.82 -5.54 10.01
C PHE A 139 1.20 -4.29 9.38
N ARG A 140 1.36 -3.12 9.99
CA ARG A 140 0.83 -1.85 9.49
C ARG A 140 1.04 -1.63 7.99
N PRO A 141 2.24 -1.86 7.39
CA PRO A 141 2.41 -1.69 5.94
C PRO A 141 1.53 -2.62 5.12
N LEU A 142 1.37 -3.88 5.53
CA LEU A 142 0.53 -4.86 4.83
C LEU A 142 -0.95 -4.49 4.92
N ILE A 143 -1.43 -4.13 6.11
CA ILE A 143 -2.81 -3.70 6.35
C ILE A 143 -3.14 -2.47 5.51
N ARG A 144 -2.23 -1.49 5.47
CA ARG A 144 -2.40 -0.29 4.66
C ARG A 144 -2.46 -0.57 3.17
N ILE A 145 -1.62 -1.47 2.66
CA ILE A 145 -1.65 -1.91 1.26
C ILE A 145 -3.00 -2.56 0.94
N LEU A 146 -3.48 -3.45 1.79
CA LEU A 146 -4.77 -4.12 1.59
C LEU A 146 -5.94 -3.12 1.59
N PHE A 147 -6.01 -2.22 2.57
CA PHE A 147 -7.05 -1.19 2.61
C PHE A 147 -6.99 -0.26 1.42
N GLN A 148 -5.78 0.08 0.97
CA GLN A 148 -5.62 0.89 -0.23
C GLN A 148 -6.09 0.17 -1.50
N GLN A 149 -5.77 -1.11 -1.64
CA GLN A 149 -6.26 -1.92 -2.77
C GLN A 149 -7.78 -2.02 -2.78
N ILE A 150 -8.40 -2.27 -1.62
CA ILE A 150 -9.86 -2.28 -1.49
C ILE A 150 -10.42 -0.92 -1.91
N HIS A 151 -9.90 0.16 -1.34
CA HIS A 151 -10.34 1.52 -1.67
C HIS A 151 -10.18 1.81 -3.17
N ASP A 152 -9.02 1.58 -3.75
CA ASP A 152 -8.75 1.91 -5.15
C ASP A 152 -9.66 1.11 -6.09
N LEU A 153 -9.84 -0.19 -5.84
CA LEU A 153 -10.74 -1.03 -6.65
C LEU A 153 -12.21 -0.61 -6.51
N MET A 154 -12.63 -0.22 -5.31
CA MET A 154 -14.01 0.26 -5.07
C MET A 154 -14.27 1.65 -5.67
N MET A 155 -13.23 2.46 -5.92
CA MET A 155 -13.37 3.81 -6.45
C MET A 155 -13.13 3.92 -7.97
N VAL A 156 -12.93 2.80 -8.68
CA VAL A 156 -12.69 2.81 -10.14
C VAL A 156 -13.92 3.26 -10.91
N LYS A 157 -15.10 2.78 -10.53
CA LYS A 157 -16.38 3.08 -11.20
C LYS A 157 -17.53 3.09 -10.19
N ILE A 158 -18.60 3.79 -10.55
CA ILE A 158 -19.88 3.67 -9.84
C ILE A 158 -20.44 2.26 -10.09
N PRO A 159 -20.90 1.53 -9.04
CA PRO A 159 -21.43 0.18 -9.21
C PRO A 159 -22.65 0.13 -10.15
N GLY A 160 -22.68 -0.87 -10.99
CA GLY A 160 -23.80 -1.17 -11.88
C GLY A 160 -24.75 -2.21 -11.29
N GLU A 161 -25.71 -2.69 -12.08
CA GLU A 161 -26.68 -3.70 -11.68
C GLU A 161 -26.04 -5.06 -11.35
N ASP A 162 -24.88 -5.35 -11.94
CA ASP A 162 -24.06 -6.54 -11.69
C ASP A 162 -23.24 -6.45 -10.37
N GLU A 163 -23.31 -5.31 -9.68
CA GLU A 163 -22.60 -5.02 -8.43
C GLU A 163 -23.58 -4.50 -7.35
N PRO A 164 -24.55 -5.33 -6.90
CA PRO A 164 -25.66 -4.88 -6.04
C PRO A 164 -25.25 -4.57 -4.60
N HIS A 165 -24.07 -4.99 -4.16
CA HIS A 165 -23.65 -4.84 -2.78
C HIS A 165 -22.82 -3.57 -2.55
N GLN A 166 -23.18 -2.84 -1.50
CA GLN A 166 -22.33 -1.77 -0.96
C GLN A 166 -21.24 -2.39 -0.10
N VAL A 167 -20.07 -1.77 -0.13
CA VAL A 167 -18.92 -2.20 0.67
C VAL A 167 -18.74 -1.27 1.86
N LEU A 168 -18.71 -1.83 3.06
CA LEU A 168 -18.40 -1.11 4.30
C LEU A 168 -16.96 -1.45 4.74
N LEU A 169 -16.12 -0.44 4.82
CA LEU A 169 -14.82 -0.52 5.47
C LEU A 169 -14.98 -0.04 6.91
N MET A 170 -14.90 -0.98 7.87
CA MET A 170 -14.93 -0.68 9.29
C MET A 170 -13.49 -0.65 9.82
N LEU A 171 -13.05 0.50 10.27
CA LEU A 171 -11.70 0.75 10.79
C LEU A 171 -11.81 0.95 12.30
N ASP A 172 -11.78 -0.16 13.02
CA ASP A 172 -11.68 -0.16 14.47
C ASP A 172 -10.25 0.20 14.87
N GLU A 173 -10.10 0.99 15.92
CA GLU A 173 -8.79 1.51 16.36
C GLU A 173 -7.99 2.18 15.22
N PHE A 174 -8.65 3.03 14.43
CA PHE A 174 -8.11 3.65 13.22
C PHE A 174 -6.74 4.33 13.44
N TYR A 175 -6.54 4.95 14.61
CA TYR A 175 -5.27 5.61 14.94
C TYR A 175 -4.06 4.69 14.79
N HIS A 176 -4.18 3.43 15.18
CA HIS A 176 -3.08 2.47 15.14
C HIS A 176 -2.72 1.99 13.74
N VAL A 177 -3.63 2.11 12.78
CA VAL A 177 -3.32 1.83 11.35
C VAL A 177 -2.38 2.90 10.78
N GLY A 178 -2.41 4.12 11.33
CA GLY A 178 -1.59 5.26 10.90
C GLY A 178 -2.16 5.99 9.68
N ARG A 179 -1.35 6.88 9.08
CA ARG A 179 -1.81 7.75 7.98
C ARG A 179 -2.21 6.97 6.73
N MET A 180 -3.39 7.30 6.21
CA MET A 180 -3.94 6.80 4.93
C MET A 180 -4.57 7.98 4.17
N ASP A 181 -3.73 8.91 3.70
CA ASP A 181 -4.16 10.18 3.12
C ASP A 181 -5.13 10.00 1.94
N SER A 182 -4.88 9.03 1.06
CA SER A 182 -5.75 8.74 -0.08
C SER A 182 -7.16 8.31 0.35
N LEU A 183 -7.27 7.56 1.44
CA LEU A 183 -8.55 7.09 1.96
C LEU A 183 -9.31 8.24 2.63
N ILE A 184 -8.64 8.99 3.49
CA ILE A 184 -9.26 10.11 4.22
C ILE A 184 -9.67 11.24 3.29
N SER A 185 -8.86 11.57 2.28
CA SER A 185 -9.19 12.64 1.33
C SER A 185 -10.44 12.37 0.50
N LYS A 186 -10.82 11.10 0.34
CA LYS A 186 -11.97 10.68 -0.46
C LYS A 186 -13.20 10.26 0.36
N ILE A 187 -13.17 10.43 1.69
CA ILE A 187 -14.25 10.01 2.58
C ILE A 187 -15.61 10.64 2.19
N THR A 188 -15.60 11.88 1.72
CA THR A 188 -16.81 12.62 1.35
C THR A 188 -17.47 12.14 0.05
N ILE A 189 -16.69 11.55 -0.86
CA ILE A 189 -17.17 11.12 -2.18
C ILE A 189 -17.37 9.62 -2.29
N SER A 190 -16.79 8.83 -1.39
CA SER A 190 -16.78 7.36 -1.44
C SER A 190 -18.19 6.76 -1.40
N ALA A 191 -19.11 7.40 -0.68
CA ALA A 191 -20.50 6.95 -0.60
C ALA A 191 -21.21 6.90 -1.97
N GLY A 192 -20.89 7.84 -2.89
CA GLY A 192 -21.39 7.83 -4.27
C GLY A 192 -20.91 6.64 -5.09
N TYR A 193 -19.81 6.04 -4.70
CA TYR A 193 -19.27 4.80 -5.29
C TYR A 193 -19.75 3.54 -4.56
N GLY A 194 -20.76 3.62 -3.69
CA GLY A 194 -21.20 2.47 -2.91
C GLY A 194 -20.16 1.95 -1.90
N PHE A 195 -19.15 2.78 -1.58
CA PHE A 195 -18.10 2.47 -0.63
C PHE A 195 -18.25 3.37 0.60
N ARG A 196 -18.53 2.77 1.73
CA ARG A 196 -18.78 3.46 2.99
C ARG A 196 -17.65 3.17 3.98
N MET A 197 -17.36 4.15 4.82
CA MET A 197 -16.34 4.03 5.86
C MET A 197 -16.94 4.30 7.23
N ALA A 198 -16.64 3.43 8.18
CA ALA A 198 -16.90 3.62 9.59
C ALA A 198 -15.54 3.68 10.30
N ILE A 199 -15.24 4.82 10.91
CA ILE A 199 -13.97 5.07 11.58
C ILE A 199 -14.26 5.13 13.07
N VAL A 200 -13.62 4.28 13.86
CA VAL A 200 -13.72 4.24 15.31
C VAL A 200 -12.40 4.72 15.89
N MET A 201 -12.48 5.63 16.86
CA MET A 201 -11.32 6.18 17.55
C MET A 201 -11.70 6.53 18.99
N GLN A 202 -10.72 6.59 19.86
CA GLN A 202 -10.93 6.90 21.28
C GLN A 202 -11.06 8.40 21.51
N ASP A 203 -10.33 9.21 20.72
CA ASP A 203 -10.26 10.66 20.85
C ASP A 203 -10.14 11.32 19.47
N ILE A 204 -10.82 12.43 19.30
CA ILE A 204 -10.76 13.21 18.06
C ILE A 204 -9.38 13.87 17.86
N ALA A 205 -8.62 14.09 18.93
CA ALA A 205 -7.24 14.58 18.87
C ALA A 205 -6.31 13.63 18.12
N GLN A 206 -6.63 12.33 18.06
CA GLN A 206 -5.90 11.35 17.26
C GLN A 206 -5.91 11.69 15.76
N LEU A 207 -7.00 12.32 15.25
CA LEU A 207 -7.01 12.83 13.87
C LEU A 207 -6.12 14.06 13.69
N ASP A 208 -6.05 14.94 14.70
CA ASP A 208 -5.14 16.10 14.63
C ASP A 208 -3.67 15.65 14.60
N GLU A 209 -3.31 14.65 15.39
CA GLU A 209 -1.97 14.09 15.42
C GLU A 209 -1.59 13.44 14.09
N LEU A 210 -2.48 12.65 13.51
CA LEU A 210 -2.20 11.94 12.25
C LEU A 210 -2.24 12.85 11.03
N TYR A 211 -3.21 13.77 10.95
CA TYR A 211 -3.54 14.47 9.70
C TYR A 211 -3.55 16.00 9.82
N GLY A 212 -3.49 16.53 11.04
CA GLY A 212 -3.60 17.94 11.31
C GLY A 212 -5.05 18.45 11.36
N LYS A 213 -5.24 19.61 11.98
CA LYS A 213 -6.55 20.22 12.31
C LYS A 213 -7.46 20.39 11.09
N ASN A 214 -6.93 20.83 9.95
CA ASN A 214 -7.74 21.08 8.76
C ASN A 214 -8.36 19.79 8.21
N THR A 215 -7.57 18.72 8.12
CA THR A 215 -8.05 17.42 7.68
C THR A 215 -9.05 16.83 8.65
N ARG A 216 -8.83 16.97 9.96
CA ARG A 216 -9.83 16.57 10.98
C ARG A 216 -11.17 17.28 10.76
N ILE A 217 -11.16 18.62 10.61
CA ILE A 217 -12.38 19.39 10.38
C ILE A 217 -13.11 18.87 9.14
N THR A 218 -12.42 18.68 8.03
CA THR A 218 -13.00 18.18 6.79
C THR A 218 -13.57 16.77 6.95
N THR A 219 -12.83 15.86 7.59
CA THR A 219 -13.26 14.48 7.84
C THR A 219 -14.51 14.43 8.71
N VAL A 220 -14.52 15.16 9.83
CA VAL A 220 -15.66 15.22 10.75
C VAL A 220 -16.87 15.88 10.07
N SER A 221 -16.68 16.99 9.35
CA SER A 221 -17.77 17.67 8.64
C SER A 221 -18.35 16.81 7.51
N GLY A 222 -17.50 16.04 6.82
CA GLY A 222 -17.91 15.13 5.74
C GLY A 222 -18.58 13.85 6.24
N SER A 223 -18.46 13.52 7.52
CA SER A 223 -19.12 12.35 8.10
C SER A 223 -20.62 12.64 8.32
N GLN A 224 -21.48 11.83 7.67
CA GLN A 224 -22.93 11.98 7.79
C GLN A 224 -23.46 11.57 9.17
N ILE A 225 -22.86 10.55 9.77
CA ILE A 225 -23.21 10.03 11.09
C ILE A 225 -22.02 10.24 12.03
N LYS A 226 -22.28 10.79 13.20
CA LYS A 226 -21.30 10.97 14.28
C LYS A 226 -21.90 10.39 15.54
N LEU A 227 -21.24 9.39 16.11
CA LEU A 227 -21.67 8.74 17.33
C LEU A 227 -20.62 9.00 18.41
N PHE A 228 -21.02 9.64 19.49
CA PHE A 228 -20.18 9.87 20.66
C PHE A 228 -20.70 8.99 21.81
N ILE A 229 -19.81 8.14 22.31
CA ILE A 229 -20.11 7.23 23.41
C ILE A 229 -19.22 7.65 24.58
N GLN A 230 -19.83 7.98 25.70
CA GLN A 230 -19.16 8.40 26.94
C GLN A 230 -18.17 9.58 26.71
N ILE A 231 -18.72 10.78 26.70
CA ILE A 231 -17.92 12.01 26.62
C ILE A 231 -17.47 12.36 28.05
N ASN A 232 -16.18 12.19 28.34
CA ASN A 232 -15.61 12.55 29.64
C ASN A 232 -15.20 14.02 29.73
N ASP A 233 -14.89 14.67 28.59
CA ASP A 233 -14.58 16.11 28.52
C ASP A 233 -15.14 16.71 27.22
N LEU A 234 -15.91 17.78 27.39
CA LEU A 234 -16.37 18.69 26.34
C LEU A 234 -15.56 19.99 26.49
N GLU A 235 -14.32 20.04 26.04
CA GLU A 235 -13.61 21.28 25.74
C GLU A 235 -13.50 21.56 24.24
#